data_926b1b252535a1b3aef17e069965532c
#
_entry.id   926b1b252535a1b3aef17e069965532c
#
_cell.length_a   1.000
_cell.length_b   1.000
_cell.length_c   1.000
_cell.angle_alpha   90.00
_cell.angle_beta   90.00
_cell.angle_gamma   90.00
#
_symmetry.space_group_name_H-M   'P 1'
#
loop_
_entity.id
_entity.type
_entity.pdbx_description
1 polymer ?
#
loop_
_entity_poly.entity_id
_entity_poly.type
_entity_poly.pdbx_seq_one_letter_code
_entity_poly.pdbx_strand_id
1 'polypeptide(L)'
;MKADATRRQLLDAALTVIAERGYAEATVDRIVEVAGVSKGVAYYHFSSKADIAESILVEGIGDLIASFQAIADEAATATEALVSMVEVFASVIFENPAFGRFFVAELWRPGRAWSEVMRVHEQKLLALLETQLARGQREGTVRPELDASFEAVALVGMVLTTSLYYIGEGEADGDFALSHQRFVAHICDFVHHANAK
;
A
#
# COMPACT_ATOMS: atom_id res chain seq x y z
N MET A 1 10.05 -7.21 22.30
CA MET A 1 9.02 -6.34 22.98
C MET A 1 9.43 -4.86 23.06
N LYS A 2 10.42 -4.43 23.88
CA LYS A 2 10.72 -2.98 24.01
C LYS A 2 11.46 -2.40 22.79
N ALA A 3 12.36 -3.16 22.17
CA ALA A 3 13.08 -2.77 20.96
C ALA A 3 12.13 -2.64 19.75
N ASP A 4 11.19 -3.55 19.60
CA ASP A 4 10.21 -3.54 18.50
C ASP A 4 9.26 -2.34 18.62
N ALA A 5 8.82 -2.02 19.84
CA ALA A 5 7.99 -0.83 20.10
C ALA A 5 8.73 0.46 19.73
N THR A 6 10.02 0.57 20.07
CA THR A 6 10.83 1.75 19.73
C THR A 6 11.06 1.83 18.22
N ARG A 7 11.28 0.69 17.55
CA ARG A 7 11.43 0.64 16.10
C ARG A 7 10.16 1.12 15.41
N ARG A 8 8.98 0.64 15.80
CA ARG A 8 7.69 1.10 15.26
C ARG A 8 7.47 2.59 15.52
N GLN A 9 7.73 3.08 16.74
CA GLN A 9 7.65 4.50 17.09
C GLN A 9 8.51 5.39 16.15
N LEU A 10 9.69 4.93 15.77
CA LEU A 10 10.56 5.62 14.81
C LEU A 10 9.97 5.63 13.40
N LEU A 11 9.36 4.53 12.94
CA LEU A 11 8.71 4.45 11.62
C LEU A 11 7.47 5.35 11.54
N ASP A 12 6.64 5.38 12.58
CA ASP A 12 5.45 6.23 12.66
C ASP A 12 5.85 7.72 12.65
N ALA A 13 6.87 8.09 13.44
CA ALA A 13 7.42 9.43 13.43
C ALA A 13 8.03 9.82 12.08
N ALA A 14 8.73 8.89 11.43
CA ALA A 14 9.30 9.12 10.12
C ALA A 14 8.21 9.35 9.06
N LEU A 15 7.15 8.54 9.08
CA LEU A 15 6.02 8.71 8.18
C LEU A 15 5.33 10.06 8.37
N THR A 16 5.15 10.49 9.63
CA THR A 16 4.61 11.82 9.96
C THR A 16 5.48 12.94 9.38
N VAL A 17 6.80 12.90 9.61
CA VAL A 17 7.74 13.91 9.11
C VAL A 17 7.78 13.94 7.57
N ILE A 18 7.74 12.77 6.95
CA ILE A 18 7.71 12.64 5.48
C ILE A 18 6.40 13.17 4.90
N ALA A 19 5.28 12.94 5.56
CA ALA A 19 3.98 13.46 5.15
C ALA A 19 3.92 14.99 5.18
N GLU A 20 4.50 15.61 6.22
CA GLU A 20 4.51 17.06 6.41
C GLU A 20 5.44 17.80 5.44
N ARG A 21 6.61 17.23 5.12
CA ARG A 21 7.72 17.93 4.45
C ARG A 21 8.18 17.29 3.14
N GLY A 22 7.69 16.10 2.85
CA GLY A 22 8.22 15.25 1.79
C GLY A 22 9.51 14.52 2.21
N TYR A 23 9.81 13.45 1.49
CA TYR A 23 11.01 12.61 1.79
C TYR A 23 12.32 13.40 1.68
N ALA A 24 12.45 14.31 0.72
CA ALA A 24 13.69 15.06 0.51
C ALA A 24 14.09 15.89 1.76
N GLU A 25 13.13 16.61 2.32
CA GLU A 25 13.32 17.54 3.46
C GLU A 25 13.26 16.84 4.83
N ALA A 26 12.80 15.59 4.88
CA ALA A 26 12.81 14.80 6.11
C ALA A 26 14.25 14.50 6.54
N THR A 27 14.55 14.71 7.82
CA THR A 27 15.89 14.43 8.41
C THR A 27 15.77 13.46 9.57
N VAL A 28 16.83 12.66 9.82
CA VAL A 28 16.85 11.75 10.99
C VAL A 28 16.73 12.55 12.29
N ASP A 29 17.30 13.75 12.37
CA ASP A 29 17.22 14.61 13.55
C ASP A 29 15.76 15.00 13.86
N ARG A 30 14.98 15.35 12.84
CA ARG A 30 13.56 15.66 13.03
C ARG A 30 12.74 14.41 13.38
N ILE A 31 13.06 13.28 12.78
CA ILE A 31 12.39 12.00 13.07
C ILE A 31 12.57 11.60 14.54
N VAL A 32 13.81 11.67 15.07
CA VAL A 32 14.07 11.33 16.48
C VAL A 32 13.44 12.31 17.46
N GLU A 33 13.37 13.59 17.08
CA GLU A 33 12.67 14.62 17.87
C GLU A 33 11.17 14.29 17.99
N VAL A 34 10.51 13.99 16.86
CA VAL A 34 9.08 13.60 16.84
C VAL A 34 8.86 12.28 17.56
N ALA A 35 9.76 11.32 17.39
CA ALA A 35 9.71 10.04 18.09
C ALA A 35 10.02 10.13 19.59
N GLY A 36 10.57 11.25 20.08
CA GLY A 36 10.96 11.38 21.48
C GLY A 36 12.10 10.43 21.90
N VAL A 37 13.00 10.07 20.99
CA VAL A 37 14.12 9.16 21.25
C VAL A 37 15.45 9.84 20.90
N SER A 38 16.58 9.28 21.37
CA SER A 38 17.90 9.79 21.00
C SER A 38 18.33 9.35 19.60
N LYS A 39 19.20 10.15 18.99
CA LYS A 39 19.80 9.83 17.67
C LYS A 39 20.56 8.49 17.69
N GLY A 40 21.21 8.15 18.81
CA GLY A 40 21.87 6.85 18.99
C GLY A 40 20.91 5.69 18.95
N VAL A 41 19.70 5.86 19.49
CA VAL A 41 18.64 4.84 19.42
C VAL A 41 18.15 4.64 17.99
N ALA A 42 18.00 5.72 17.22
CA ALA A 42 17.61 5.60 15.81
C ALA A 42 18.66 4.85 15.00
N TYR A 43 19.95 5.18 15.14
CA TYR A 43 21.05 4.50 14.44
C TYR A 43 21.31 3.07 14.94
N TYR A 44 20.81 2.69 16.10
CA TYR A 44 20.77 1.28 16.52
C TYR A 44 19.78 0.46 15.68
N HIS A 45 18.65 1.05 15.27
CA HIS A 45 17.61 0.37 14.49
C HIS A 45 17.76 0.51 12.99
N PHE A 46 18.28 1.64 12.52
CA PHE A 46 18.34 2.00 11.10
C PHE A 46 19.68 2.61 10.72
N SER A 47 20.26 2.17 9.63
CA SER A 47 21.55 2.65 9.15
C SER A 47 21.49 4.04 8.50
N SER A 48 20.32 4.43 7.99
CA SER A 48 20.14 5.68 7.25
C SER A 48 18.67 6.09 7.15
N LYS A 49 18.41 7.34 6.68
CA LYS A 49 17.06 7.79 6.30
C LYS A 49 16.44 6.89 5.20
N ALA A 50 17.27 6.42 4.27
CA ALA A 50 16.80 5.52 3.21
C ALA A 50 16.33 4.17 3.76
N ASP A 51 17.04 3.64 4.76
CA ASP A 51 16.70 2.42 5.45
C ASP A 51 15.38 2.55 6.23
N ILE A 52 15.15 3.69 6.91
CA ILE A 52 13.87 4.01 7.56
C ILE A 52 12.74 4.03 6.51
N ALA A 53 12.94 4.74 5.41
CA ALA A 53 11.96 4.88 4.35
C ALA A 53 11.60 3.54 3.70
N GLU A 54 12.60 2.71 3.45
CA GLU A 54 12.38 1.37 2.91
C GLU A 54 11.67 0.47 3.91
N SER A 55 12.03 0.54 5.20
CA SER A 55 11.36 -0.22 6.25
C SER A 55 9.87 0.11 6.37
N ILE A 56 9.49 1.39 6.21
CA ILE A 56 8.06 1.79 6.16
C ILE A 56 7.33 1.06 5.03
N LEU A 57 7.92 1.03 3.84
CA LEU A 57 7.30 0.39 2.68
C LEU A 57 7.23 -1.13 2.82
N VAL A 58 8.33 -1.75 3.27
CA VAL A 58 8.41 -3.20 3.47
C VAL A 58 7.40 -3.68 4.50
N GLU A 59 7.23 -2.95 5.62
CA GLU A 59 6.23 -3.32 6.63
C GLU A 59 4.81 -3.13 6.10
N GLY A 60 4.49 -1.98 5.51
CA GLY A 60 3.14 -1.72 4.98
C GLY A 60 2.74 -2.70 3.87
N ILE A 61 3.66 -3.04 2.96
CA ILE A 61 3.40 -4.04 1.92
C ILE A 61 3.34 -5.45 2.53
N GLY A 62 4.14 -5.74 3.55
CA GLY A 62 4.12 -7.01 4.26
C GLY A 62 2.78 -7.29 4.93
N ASP A 63 2.21 -6.30 5.60
CA ASP A 63 0.88 -6.37 6.21
C ASP A 63 -0.22 -6.57 5.15
N LEU A 64 -0.09 -5.89 4.01
CA LEU A 64 -1.01 -6.05 2.88
C LEU A 64 -0.93 -7.47 2.26
N ILE A 65 0.28 -8.00 2.09
CA ILE A 65 0.49 -9.38 1.62
C ILE A 65 -0.17 -10.39 2.58
N ALA A 66 -0.01 -10.21 3.88
CA ALA A 66 -0.64 -11.09 4.87
C ALA A 66 -2.18 -11.05 4.78
N SER A 67 -2.75 -9.86 4.61
CA SER A 67 -4.19 -9.68 4.42
C SER A 67 -4.66 -10.33 3.10
N PHE A 68 -3.94 -10.14 2.01
CA PHE A 68 -4.27 -10.74 0.72
C PHE A 68 -4.19 -12.27 0.75
N GLN A 69 -3.20 -12.82 1.46
CA GLN A 69 -3.10 -14.28 1.63
C GLN A 69 -4.30 -14.83 2.40
N ALA A 70 -4.68 -14.20 3.51
CA ALA A 70 -5.85 -14.61 4.29
C ALA A 70 -7.13 -14.58 3.44
N ILE A 71 -7.34 -13.50 2.66
CA ILE A 71 -8.47 -13.39 1.74
C ILE A 71 -8.44 -14.50 0.68
N ALA A 72 -7.27 -14.78 0.10
CA ALA A 72 -7.13 -15.83 -0.92
C ALA A 72 -7.46 -17.22 -0.40
N ASP A 73 -7.14 -17.48 0.88
CA ASP A 73 -7.37 -18.76 1.54
C ASP A 73 -8.85 -18.96 1.94
N GLU A 74 -9.60 -17.88 2.22
CA GLU A 74 -10.98 -17.92 2.73
C GLU A 74 -12.03 -17.70 1.63
N ALA A 75 -11.73 -16.95 0.57
CA ALA A 75 -12.72 -16.57 -0.44
C ALA A 75 -13.25 -17.77 -1.25
N ALA A 76 -14.57 -17.89 -1.38
CA ALA A 76 -15.21 -18.94 -2.12
C ALA A 76 -14.95 -18.85 -3.63
N THR A 77 -14.85 -17.63 -4.18
CA THR A 77 -14.63 -17.36 -5.61
C THR A 77 -13.49 -16.37 -5.83
N ALA A 78 -12.92 -16.38 -7.04
CA ALA A 78 -11.90 -15.41 -7.44
C ALA A 78 -12.43 -13.98 -7.42
N THR A 79 -13.68 -13.75 -7.81
CA THR A 79 -14.29 -12.42 -7.79
C THR A 79 -14.40 -11.88 -6.37
N GLU A 80 -14.85 -12.70 -5.42
CA GLU A 80 -14.89 -12.34 -4.00
C GLU A 80 -13.50 -11.99 -3.48
N ALA A 81 -12.48 -12.81 -3.77
CA ALA A 81 -11.10 -12.54 -3.39
C ALA A 81 -10.60 -11.21 -3.94
N LEU A 82 -10.77 -10.95 -5.23
CA LEU A 82 -10.29 -9.72 -5.89
C LEU A 82 -10.98 -8.47 -5.32
N VAL A 83 -12.30 -8.52 -5.13
CA VAL A 83 -13.05 -7.41 -4.52
C VAL A 83 -12.55 -7.14 -3.10
N SER A 84 -12.46 -8.16 -2.26
CA SER A 84 -11.98 -7.99 -0.87
C SER A 84 -10.52 -7.51 -0.80
N MET A 85 -9.64 -7.96 -1.71
CA MET A 85 -8.26 -7.45 -1.80
C MET A 85 -8.22 -5.96 -2.15
N VAL A 86 -9.06 -5.53 -3.10
CA VAL A 86 -9.18 -4.12 -3.49
C VAL A 86 -9.72 -3.28 -2.33
N GLU A 87 -10.74 -3.75 -1.63
CA GLU A 87 -11.32 -3.08 -0.46
C GLU A 87 -10.29 -2.89 0.67
N VAL A 88 -9.56 -3.96 1.02
CA VAL A 88 -8.51 -3.89 2.05
C VAL A 88 -7.40 -2.95 1.63
N PHE A 89 -6.95 -2.99 0.37
CA PHE A 89 -5.92 -2.10 -0.11
C PHE A 89 -6.37 -0.63 -0.07
N ALA A 90 -7.58 -0.36 -0.52
CA ALA A 90 -8.18 0.98 -0.41
C ALA A 90 -8.23 1.46 1.04
N SER A 91 -8.71 0.61 1.96
CA SER A 91 -8.81 0.94 3.39
C SER A 91 -7.44 1.29 3.98
N VAL A 92 -6.39 0.54 3.68
CA VAL A 92 -5.02 0.85 4.12
C VAL A 92 -4.59 2.25 3.69
N ILE A 93 -4.91 2.66 2.45
CA ILE A 93 -4.56 3.98 1.93
C ILE A 93 -5.43 5.08 2.56
N PHE A 94 -6.72 4.84 2.75
CA PHE A 94 -7.64 5.82 3.37
C PHE A 94 -7.38 5.99 4.86
N GLU A 95 -7.04 4.93 5.58
CA GLU A 95 -6.68 4.98 7.01
C GLU A 95 -5.33 5.66 7.24
N ASN A 96 -4.42 5.56 6.28
CA ASN A 96 -3.11 6.20 6.33
C ASN A 96 -2.75 6.92 5.03
N PRO A 97 -3.36 8.11 4.76
CA PRO A 97 -3.09 8.88 3.55
C PRO A 97 -1.61 9.27 3.37
N ALA A 98 -0.90 9.44 4.49
CA ALA A 98 0.53 9.74 4.49
C ALA A 98 1.34 8.59 3.89
N PHE A 99 1.01 7.34 4.24
CA PHE A 99 1.62 6.16 3.66
C PHE A 99 1.33 6.06 2.16
N GLY A 100 0.07 6.25 1.74
CA GLY A 100 -0.33 6.21 0.34
C GLY A 100 0.44 7.23 -0.51
N ARG A 101 0.48 8.49 -0.07
CA ARG A 101 1.24 9.57 -0.74
C ARG A 101 2.74 9.25 -0.81
N PHE A 102 3.30 8.77 0.29
CA PHE A 102 4.72 8.38 0.35
C PHE A 102 5.00 7.20 -0.59
N PHE A 103 4.16 6.18 -0.59
CA PHE A 103 4.33 5.00 -1.45
C PHE A 103 4.32 5.38 -2.94
N VAL A 104 3.35 6.16 -3.39
CA VAL A 104 3.29 6.64 -4.78
C VAL A 104 4.52 7.49 -5.14
N ALA A 105 4.92 8.41 -4.26
CA ALA A 105 6.10 9.25 -4.49
C ALA A 105 7.39 8.43 -4.63
N GLU A 106 7.53 7.37 -3.86
CA GLU A 106 8.70 6.49 -3.91
C GLU A 106 8.69 5.56 -5.13
N LEU A 107 7.52 5.06 -5.58
CA LEU A 107 7.41 4.25 -6.79
C LEU A 107 7.97 4.98 -8.02
N TRP A 108 7.72 6.27 -8.14
CA TRP A 108 8.09 7.07 -9.30
C TRP A 108 9.36 7.93 -9.07
N ARG A 109 10.05 7.76 -7.96
CA ARG A 109 11.24 8.55 -7.64
C ARG A 109 12.40 8.23 -8.59
N PRO A 110 12.91 9.21 -9.36
CA PRO A 110 14.04 9.01 -10.25
C PRO A 110 15.28 8.48 -9.51
N GLY A 111 15.94 7.50 -10.10
CA GLY A 111 17.15 6.90 -9.53
C GLY A 111 16.93 6.01 -8.31
N ARG A 112 15.67 5.69 -7.96
CA ARG A 112 15.39 4.72 -6.91
C ARG A 112 15.88 3.33 -7.32
N ALA A 113 16.81 2.78 -6.54
CA ALA A 113 17.14 1.37 -6.57
C ALA A 113 16.45 0.67 -5.40
N TRP A 114 15.51 -0.20 -5.70
CA TRP A 114 14.87 -1.03 -4.67
C TRP A 114 15.86 -2.09 -4.16
N SER A 115 15.82 -2.35 -2.84
CA SER A 115 16.54 -3.49 -2.30
C SER A 115 15.94 -4.81 -2.80
N GLU A 116 16.67 -5.90 -2.62
CA GLU A 116 16.15 -7.24 -2.92
C GLU A 116 14.90 -7.56 -2.09
N VAL A 117 14.89 -7.14 -0.82
CA VAL A 117 13.75 -7.34 0.08
C VAL A 117 12.50 -6.67 -0.47
N MET A 118 12.60 -5.42 -0.91
CA MET A 118 11.47 -4.68 -1.47
C MET A 118 10.97 -5.32 -2.77
N ARG A 119 11.87 -5.73 -3.67
CA ARG A 119 11.49 -6.44 -4.90
C ARG A 119 10.74 -7.73 -4.64
N VAL A 120 11.19 -8.51 -3.65
CA VAL A 120 10.51 -9.75 -3.23
C VAL A 120 9.09 -9.45 -2.71
N HIS A 121 8.91 -8.37 -1.93
CA HIS A 121 7.58 -7.99 -1.44
C HIS A 121 6.65 -7.56 -2.58
N GLU A 122 7.14 -6.73 -3.51
CA GLU A 122 6.39 -6.32 -4.70
C GLU A 122 5.96 -7.54 -5.53
N GLN A 123 6.88 -8.45 -5.83
CA GLN A 123 6.59 -9.68 -6.57
C GLN A 123 5.55 -10.56 -5.87
N LYS A 124 5.64 -10.71 -4.55
CA LYS A 124 4.65 -11.49 -3.78
C LYS A 124 3.26 -10.86 -3.83
N LEU A 125 3.17 -9.54 -3.68
CA LEU A 125 1.89 -8.83 -3.76
C LEU A 125 1.22 -9.04 -5.12
N LEU A 126 1.97 -8.82 -6.20
CA LEU A 126 1.48 -9.01 -7.57
C LEU A 126 1.09 -10.47 -7.83
N ALA A 127 1.90 -11.44 -7.40
CA ALA A 127 1.62 -12.86 -7.59
C ALA A 127 0.31 -13.32 -6.93
N LEU A 128 -0.08 -12.72 -5.79
CA LEU A 128 -1.38 -13.01 -5.15
C LEU A 128 -2.53 -12.54 -6.03
N LEU A 129 -2.46 -11.34 -6.59
CA LEU A 129 -3.47 -10.82 -7.53
C LEU A 129 -3.52 -11.65 -8.83
N GLU A 130 -2.36 -11.92 -9.43
CA GLU A 130 -2.25 -12.76 -10.64
C GLU A 130 -2.89 -14.14 -10.43
N THR A 131 -2.67 -14.74 -9.26
CA THR A 131 -3.22 -16.05 -8.91
C THR A 131 -4.76 -16.01 -8.87
N GLN A 132 -5.35 -14.95 -8.31
CA GLN A 132 -6.81 -14.81 -8.29
C GLN A 132 -7.38 -14.46 -9.66
N LEU A 133 -6.71 -13.64 -10.45
CA LEU A 133 -7.10 -13.38 -11.85
C LEU A 133 -7.11 -14.67 -12.69
N ALA A 134 -6.04 -15.47 -12.60
CA ALA A 134 -5.96 -16.76 -13.26
C ALA A 134 -7.00 -17.79 -12.74
N ARG A 135 -7.34 -17.71 -11.45
CA ARG A 135 -8.45 -18.49 -10.88
C ARG A 135 -9.79 -18.06 -11.47
N GLY A 136 -10.04 -16.76 -11.59
CA GLY A 136 -11.26 -16.22 -12.18
C GLY A 136 -11.41 -16.58 -13.68
N GLN A 137 -10.31 -16.65 -14.43
CA GLN A 137 -10.31 -17.14 -15.80
C GLN A 137 -10.77 -18.61 -15.87
N ARG A 138 -10.30 -19.45 -14.96
CA ARG A 138 -10.74 -20.86 -14.86
C ARG A 138 -12.19 -21.01 -14.40
N GLU A 139 -12.65 -20.16 -13.51
CA GLU A 139 -14.04 -20.09 -13.04
C GLU A 139 -14.98 -19.48 -14.10
N GLY A 140 -14.44 -18.84 -15.14
CA GLY A 140 -15.19 -18.16 -16.20
C GLY A 140 -15.77 -16.81 -15.77
N THR A 141 -15.32 -16.23 -14.67
CA THR A 141 -15.72 -14.91 -14.16
C THR A 141 -14.80 -13.79 -14.63
N VAL A 142 -13.59 -14.13 -15.08
CA VAL A 142 -12.63 -13.21 -15.70
C VAL A 142 -12.43 -13.63 -17.15
N ARG A 143 -12.35 -12.65 -18.05
CA ARG A 143 -12.14 -12.88 -19.49
C ARG A 143 -10.81 -13.61 -19.73
N PRO A 144 -10.79 -14.69 -20.51
CA PRO A 144 -9.60 -15.51 -20.72
C PRO A 144 -8.49 -14.81 -21.54
N GLU A 145 -8.84 -13.74 -22.28
CA GLU A 145 -7.90 -12.97 -23.11
C GLU A 145 -7.09 -11.95 -22.30
N LEU A 146 -7.46 -11.67 -21.05
CA LEU A 146 -6.73 -10.73 -20.20
C LEU A 146 -5.37 -11.31 -19.78
N ASP A 147 -4.35 -10.46 -19.83
CA ASP A 147 -3.04 -10.76 -19.26
C ASP A 147 -3.08 -10.53 -17.75
N ALA A 148 -3.05 -11.61 -16.96
CA ALA A 148 -3.17 -11.54 -15.52
C ALA A 148 -2.05 -10.70 -14.86
N SER A 149 -0.84 -10.71 -15.41
CA SER A 149 0.27 -9.91 -14.88
C SER A 149 0.05 -8.42 -15.13
N PHE A 150 -0.40 -8.06 -16.35
CA PHE A 150 -0.75 -6.67 -16.67
C PHE A 150 -1.90 -6.18 -15.78
N GLU A 151 -2.96 -6.97 -15.65
CA GLU A 151 -4.14 -6.61 -14.83
C GLU A 151 -3.78 -6.46 -13.35
N ALA A 152 -2.90 -7.29 -12.80
CA ALA A 152 -2.44 -7.16 -11.42
C ALA A 152 -1.73 -5.82 -11.17
N VAL A 153 -0.83 -5.42 -12.08
CA VAL A 153 -0.14 -4.12 -12.02
C VAL A 153 -1.13 -2.96 -12.18
N ALA A 154 -2.08 -3.09 -13.14
CA ALA A 154 -3.10 -2.09 -13.40
C ALA A 154 -4.02 -1.90 -12.17
N LEU A 155 -4.45 -2.97 -11.50
CA LEU A 155 -5.23 -2.92 -10.27
C LEU A 155 -4.51 -2.17 -9.16
N VAL A 156 -3.23 -2.49 -8.91
CA VAL A 156 -2.42 -1.80 -7.91
C VAL A 156 -2.32 -0.30 -8.22
N GLY A 157 -1.97 0.05 -9.46
CA GLY A 157 -1.86 1.45 -9.88
C GLY A 157 -3.18 2.20 -9.79
N MET A 158 -4.28 1.56 -10.20
CA MET A 158 -5.62 2.12 -10.14
C MET A 158 -6.03 2.41 -8.69
N VAL A 159 -5.93 1.43 -7.79
CA VAL A 159 -6.30 1.62 -6.37
C VAL A 159 -5.48 2.74 -5.74
N LEU A 160 -4.16 2.74 -5.92
CA LEU A 160 -3.28 3.78 -5.37
C LEU A 160 -3.66 5.18 -5.87
N THR A 161 -3.77 5.36 -7.18
CA THR A 161 -3.98 6.68 -7.78
C THR A 161 -5.37 7.22 -7.48
N THR A 162 -6.39 6.38 -7.62
CA THR A 162 -7.77 6.80 -7.38
C THR A 162 -8.07 7.02 -5.91
N SER A 163 -7.50 6.21 -4.99
CA SER A 163 -7.62 6.46 -3.55
C SER A 163 -7.10 7.85 -3.18
N LEU A 164 -5.92 8.24 -3.68
CA LEU A 164 -5.35 9.55 -3.39
C LEU A 164 -6.19 10.72 -3.94
N TYR A 165 -6.82 10.52 -5.10
CA TYR A 165 -7.75 11.50 -5.65
C TYR A 165 -8.95 11.71 -4.71
N TYR A 166 -9.62 10.63 -4.29
CA TYR A 166 -10.78 10.71 -3.40
C TYR A 166 -10.43 11.20 -1.98
N ILE A 167 -9.22 10.90 -1.49
CA ILE A 167 -8.71 11.49 -0.24
C ILE A 167 -8.60 13.01 -0.37
N GLY A 168 -8.05 13.51 -1.49
CA GLY A 168 -7.96 14.94 -1.76
C GLY A 168 -9.32 15.62 -1.84
N GLU A 169 -10.33 15.00 -2.45
CA GLU A 169 -11.70 15.49 -2.44
C GLU A 169 -12.29 15.50 -1.03
N GLY A 170 -12.13 14.42 -0.25
CA GLY A 170 -12.63 14.35 1.12
C GLY A 170 -11.99 15.38 2.05
N GLU A 171 -10.69 15.69 1.86
CA GLU A 171 -10.01 16.76 2.57
C GLU A 171 -10.57 18.15 2.21
N ALA A 172 -10.90 18.37 0.94
CA ALA A 172 -11.46 19.63 0.44
C ALA A 172 -12.91 19.85 0.88
N ASP A 173 -13.73 18.82 0.84
CA ASP A 173 -15.17 18.88 1.14
C ASP A 173 -15.48 18.68 2.63
N GLY A 174 -14.50 18.22 3.42
CA GLY A 174 -14.66 17.92 4.85
C GLY A 174 -15.46 16.64 5.13
N ASP A 175 -15.67 15.77 4.13
CA ASP A 175 -16.41 14.51 4.26
C ASP A 175 -15.58 13.32 3.77
N PHE A 176 -14.61 12.95 4.59
CA PHE A 176 -13.70 11.85 4.31
C PHE A 176 -14.40 10.48 4.28
N ALA A 177 -15.38 10.27 5.15
CA ALA A 177 -16.11 9.01 5.21
C ALA A 177 -16.95 8.77 3.94
N LEU A 178 -17.62 9.82 3.44
CA LEU A 178 -18.38 9.74 2.20
C LEU A 178 -17.47 9.51 0.99
N SER A 179 -16.30 10.14 0.96
CA SER A 179 -15.31 9.95 -0.11
C SER A 179 -14.79 8.52 -0.13
N HIS A 180 -14.53 7.90 1.03
CA HIS A 180 -14.14 6.49 1.14
C HIS A 180 -15.26 5.56 0.63
N GLN A 181 -16.49 5.75 1.09
CA GLN A 181 -17.63 4.94 0.64
C GLN A 181 -17.86 5.01 -0.87
N ARG A 182 -17.79 6.21 -1.44
CA ARG A 182 -17.91 6.44 -2.90
C ARG A 182 -16.79 5.73 -3.65
N PHE A 183 -15.57 5.87 -3.17
CA PHE A 183 -14.43 5.19 -3.77
C PHE A 183 -14.62 3.67 -3.80
N VAL A 184 -14.91 3.05 -2.65
CA VAL A 184 -15.10 1.60 -2.55
C VAL A 184 -16.21 1.13 -3.49
N ALA A 185 -17.36 1.82 -3.52
CA ALA A 185 -18.45 1.47 -4.42
C ALA A 185 -18.03 1.51 -5.90
N HIS A 186 -17.33 2.55 -6.32
CA HIS A 186 -16.93 2.71 -7.73
C HIS A 186 -15.80 1.73 -8.13
N ILE A 187 -14.83 1.50 -7.26
CA ILE A 187 -13.71 0.62 -7.59
C ILE A 187 -14.16 -0.85 -7.64
N CYS A 188 -15.03 -1.27 -6.73
CA CYS A 188 -15.59 -2.62 -6.74
C CYS A 188 -16.47 -2.86 -7.98
N ASP A 189 -17.31 -1.88 -8.32
CA ASP A 189 -18.13 -1.91 -9.54
C ASP A 189 -17.25 -2.00 -10.80
N PHE A 190 -16.18 -1.19 -10.86
CA PHE A 190 -15.23 -1.25 -11.96
C PHE A 190 -14.55 -2.63 -12.06
N VAL A 191 -14.03 -3.16 -10.95
CA VAL A 191 -13.36 -4.48 -10.93
C VAL A 191 -14.32 -5.58 -11.37
N HIS A 192 -15.58 -5.50 -10.91
CA HIS A 192 -16.59 -6.48 -11.29
C HIS A 192 -16.92 -6.42 -12.79
N HIS A 193 -17.14 -5.25 -13.36
CA HIS A 193 -17.55 -5.11 -14.76
C HIS A 193 -16.39 -5.16 -15.76
N ALA A 194 -15.21 -4.64 -15.42
CA ALA A 194 -14.06 -4.65 -16.31
C ALA A 194 -13.53 -6.07 -16.56
N ASN A 195 -13.63 -6.93 -15.58
CA ASN A 195 -13.15 -8.31 -15.66
C ASN A 195 -14.25 -9.32 -16.02
N ALA A 196 -15.53 -8.91 -15.95
CA ALA A 196 -16.67 -9.78 -16.28
C ALA A 196 -16.71 -10.13 -17.78
N LYS A 197 -17.24 -11.34 -18.05
CA LYS A 197 -17.46 -11.87 -19.38
C LYS A 197 -18.69 -11.25 -20.02
#